data_9a472ff73bb861b3a46bd4f8bdc7f696
#
_entry.id   9a472ff73bb861b3a46bd4f8bdc7f696
#
_cell.length_a   1.000
_cell.length_b   1.000
_cell.length_c   1.000
_cell.angle_alpha   90.00
_cell.angle_beta   90.00
_cell.angle_gamma   90.00
#
_symmetry.space_group_name_H-M   'P 1'
#
loop_
_entity.id
_entity.type
_entity.pdbx_description
1 polymer ?
#
loop_
_entity_poly.entity_id
_entity_poly.type
_entity_poly.pdbx_seq_one_letter_code
_entity_poly.pdbx_strand_id
1 'polypeptide(L)'
;MLKDIEMAKQLKADGVVFGCLTAEGEIDLTIMQELMKAAQGLSVTFHRAFDVCRDPKKALEQIIALGCNRILTSGQQPTAESGIPLLKELQEQAAGRIILLAGCGVNEKNIHRIASETGIREFHFSARENIKSGMNYKMNQYPWAALYISTNTNET
;
A
#
# COMPACT_ATOMS: atom_id res chain seq x y z
N MET A 1 -5.73 -2.37 -17.31
CA MET A 1 -4.76 -3.16 -16.51
C MET A 1 -3.98 -4.20 -17.32
N LEU A 2 -4.60 -5.13 -18.06
CA LEU A 2 -3.85 -6.15 -18.84
C LEU A 2 -2.85 -5.55 -19.83
N LYS A 3 -3.29 -4.55 -20.60
CA LYS A 3 -2.41 -3.83 -21.55
C LYS A 3 -1.26 -3.10 -20.85
N ASP A 4 -1.49 -2.60 -19.65
CA ASP A 4 -0.45 -1.89 -18.88
C ASP A 4 0.61 -2.87 -18.36
N ILE A 5 0.20 -4.08 -17.97
CA ILE A 5 1.13 -5.16 -17.58
C ILE A 5 1.98 -5.60 -18.79
N GLU A 6 1.36 -5.76 -19.94
CA GLU A 6 2.09 -6.07 -21.17
C GLU A 6 3.10 -4.96 -21.54
N MET A 7 2.70 -3.69 -21.42
CA MET A 7 3.59 -2.56 -21.63
C MET A 7 4.74 -2.55 -20.63
N ALA A 8 4.48 -2.82 -19.35
CA ALA A 8 5.51 -2.92 -18.33
C ALA A 8 6.55 -4.01 -18.68
N LYS A 9 6.10 -5.16 -19.20
CA LYS A 9 7.00 -6.22 -19.68
C LYS A 9 7.87 -5.75 -20.86
N GLN A 10 7.25 -5.10 -21.83
CA GLN A 10 7.98 -4.57 -23.00
C GLN A 10 9.05 -3.55 -22.59
N LEU A 11 8.73 -2.73 -21.58
CA LEU A 11 9.64 -1.74 -21.00
C LEU A 11 10.65 -2.34 -20.01
N LYS A 12 10.65 -3.66 -19.84
CA LYS A 12 11.54 -4.39 -18.92
C LYS A 12 11.45 -3.91 -17.46
N ALA A 13 10.23 -3.63 -16.99
CA ALA A 13 10.01 -3.37 -15.57
C ALA A 13 10.32 -4.62 -14.74
N ASP A 14 10.84 -4.44 -13.54
CA ASP A 14 11.13 -5.54 -12.60
C ASP A 14 9.86 -6.08 -11.93
N GLY A 15 8.83 -5.26 -11.82
CA GLY A 15 7.58 -5.64 -11.17
C GLY A 15 6.42 -4.70 -11.46
N VAL A 16 5.26 -5.12 -10.99
CA VAL A 16 3.98 -4.40 -11.13
C VAL A 16 3.22 -4.40 -9.81
N VAL A 17 2.36 -3.41 -9.66
CA VAL A 17 1.54 -3.24 -8.46
C VAL A 17 0.07 -3.19 -8.86
N PHE A 18 -0.73 -4.11 -8.35
CA PHE A 18 -2.18 -4.13 -8.54
C PHE A 18 -2.90 -4.87 -7.41
N GLY A 19 -4.22 -4.83 -7.40
CA GLY A 19 -5.05 -5.57 -6.47
C GLY A 19 -6.52 -5.33 -6.76
N CYS A 20 -7.32 -6.38 -6.70
CA CYS A 20 -8.75 -6.32 -6.97
C CYS A 20 -9.55 -6.95 -5.84
N LEU A 21 -10.59 -6.26 -5.41
CA LEU A 21 -11.58 -6.74 -4.46
C LEU A 21 -12.95 -6.84 -5.14
N THR A 22 -13.76 -7.78 -4.67
CA THR A 22 -15.18 -7.83 -5.00
C THR A 22 -15.96 -6.71 -4.29
N ALA A 23 -17.21 -6.52 -4.66
CA ALA A 23 -18.10 -5.57 -3.99
C ALA A 23 -18.30 -5.90 -2.49
N GLU A 24 -18.11 -7.16 -2.10
CA GLU A 24 -18.24 -7.65 -0.73
C GLU A 24 -16.94 -7.48 0.08
N GLY A 25 -15.88 -6.93 -0.54
CA GLY A 25 -14.58 -6.69 0.10
C GLY A 25 -13.71 -7.95 0.21
N GLU A 26 -13.95 -8.96 -0.61
CA GLU A 26 -13.08 -10.15 -0.71
C GLU A 26 -12.09 -10.00 -1.88
N ILE A 27 -11.01 -10.78 -1.87
CA ILE A 27 -10.09 -10.83 -3.02
C ILE A 27 -10.85 -11.35 -4.23
N ASP A 28 -10.86 -10.58 -5.33
CA ASP A 28 -11.42 -11.03 -6.61
C ASP A 28 -10.47 -12.03 -7.27
N LEU A 29 -10.63 -13.30 -6.93
CA LEU A 29 -9.74 -14.36 -7.39
C LEU A 29 -9.77 -14.51 -8.91
N THR A 30 -10.93 -14.28 -9.55
CA THR A 30 -11.06 -14.41 -11.00
C THR A 30 -10.22 -13.37 -11.73
N ILE A 31 -10.41 -12.11 -11.39
CA ILE A 31 -9.63 -11.01 -11.99
C ILE A 31 -8.15 -11.13 -11.60
N MET A 32 -7.86 -11.43 -10.34
CA MET A 32 -6.48 -11.57 -9.88
C MET A 32 -5.72 -12.69 -10.60
N GLN A 33 -6.34 -13.85 -10.87
CA GLN A 33 -5.71 -14.94 -11.61
C GLN A 33 -5.36 -14.52 -13.05
N GLU A 34 -6.24 -13.78 -13.73
CA GLU A 34 -5.96 -13.26 -15.07
C GLU A 34 -4.79 -12.28 -15.06
N LEU A 35 -4.76 -11.35 -14.08
CA LEU A 35 -3.67 -10.39 -13.93
C LEU A 35 -2.35 -11.07 -13.58
N MET A 36 -2.37 -12.06 -12.68
CA MET A 36 -1.17 -12.83 -12.33
C MET A 36 -0.61 -13.61 -13.51
N LYS A 37 -1.48 -14.20 -14.36
CA LYS A 37 -1.07 -14.86 -15.59
C LYS A 37 -0.40 -13.87 -16.55
N ALA A 38 -0.98 -12.68 -16.73
CA ALA A 38 -0.38 -11.63 -17.56
C ALA A 38 0.96 -11.14 -16.98
N ALA A 39 1.09 -11.04 -15.65
CA ALA A 39 2.28 -10.58 -14.95
C ALA A 39 3.37 -11.66 -14.80
N GLN A 40 3.20 -12.85 -15.38
CA GLN A 40 4.17 -13.93 -15.25
C GLN A 40 5.60 -13.46 -15.63
N GLY A 41 6.56 -13.70 -14.74
CA GLY A 41 7.94 -13.24 -14.87
C GLY A 41 8.24 -11.88 -14.24
N LEU A 42 7.23 -11.16 -13.76
CA LEU A 42 7.37 -9.90 -13.02
C LEU A 42 7.15 -10.14 -11.51
N SER A 43 7.81 -9.33 -10.68
CA SER A 43 7.45 -9.26 -9.25
C SER A 43 6.11 -8.57 -9.09
N VAL A 44 5.18 -9.15 -8.31
CA VAL A 44 3.85 -8.59 -8.11
C VAL A 44 3.66 -8.16 -6.66
N THR A 45 3.28 -6.90 -6.48
CA THR A 45 2.86 -6.35 -5.19
C THR A 45 1.35 -6.13 -5.19
N PHE A 46 0.64 -6.75 -4.23
CA PHE A 46 -0.75 -6.41 -3.96
C PHE A 46 -0.81 -5.09 -3.20
N HIS A 47 -1.53 -4.12 -3.72
CA HIS A 47 -1.52 -2.76 -3.17
C HIS A 47 -2.49 -2.59 -1.99
N ARG A 48 -2.65 -1.35 -1.53
CA ARG A 48 -3.45 -0.99 -0.35
C ARG A 48 -4.96 -1.27 -0.45
N ALA A 49 -5.49 -1.84 -1.54
CA ALA A 49 -6.81 -2.45 -1.51
C ALA A 49 -6.94 -3.49 -0.38
N PHE A 50 -5.82 -4.11 0.02
CA PHE A 50 -5.74 -4.98 1.18
C PHE A 50 -6.26 -4.31 2.47
N ASP A 51 -6.02 -3.02 2.64
CA ASP A 51 -6.41 -2.29 3.85
C ASP A 51 -7.93 -2.10 4.01
N VAL A 52 -8.71 -2.35 2.96
CA VAL A 52 -10.17 -2.27 2.98
C VAL A 52 -10.85 -3.63 2.74
N CYS A 53 -10.10 -4.72 2.71
CA CYS A 53 -10.68 -6.05 2.63
C CYS A 53 -11.41 -6.43 3.92
N ARG A 54 -12.43 -7.28 3.79
CA ARG A 54 -13.28 -7.70 4.91
C ARG A 54 -12.54 -8.56 5.95
N ASP A 55 -11.70 -9.48 5.48
CA ASP A 55 -10.97 -10.43 6.32
C ASP A 55 -9.50 -10.47 5.88
N PRO A 56 -8.61 -9.73 6.57
CA PRO A 56 -7.21 -9.63 6.18
C PRO A 56 -6.44 -10.96 6.33
N LYS A 57 -6.84 -11.82 7.28
CA LYS A 57 -6.18 -13.13 7.47
C LYS A 57 -6.50 -14.08 6.33
N LYS A 58 -7.75 -14.15 5.91
CA LYS A 58 -8.18 -14.92 4.74
C LYS A 58 -7.57 -14.34 3.46
N ALA A 59 -7.60 -13.02 3.30
CA ALA A 59 -7.02 -12.34 2.14
C ALA A 59 -5.52 -12.61 2.01
N LEU A 60 -4.77 -12.62 3.11
CA LEU A 60 -3.35 -12.97 3.11
C LEU A 60 -3.11 -14.35 2.50
N GLU A 61 -3.84 -15.38 2.92
CA GLU A 61 -3.69 -16.73 2.37
C GLU A 61 -4.03 -16.79 0.87
N GLN A 62 -5.09 -16.10 0.46
CA GLN A 62 -5.48 -16.03 -0.95
C GLN A 62 -4.42 -15.35 -1.81
N ILE A 63 -3.84 -14.26 -1.34
CA ILE A 63 -2.78 -13.53 -2.06
C ILE A 63 -1.48 -14.35 -2.13
N ILE A 64 -1.15 -15.09 -1.07
CA ILE A 64 -0.04 -16.06 -1.08
C ILE A 64 -0.29 -17.15 -2.13
N ALA A 65 -1.49 -17.73 -2.13
CA ALA A 65 -1.86 -18.77 -3.09
C ALA A 65 -1.86 -18.28 -4.56
N LEU A 66 -2.16 -17.01 -4.80
CA LEU A 66 -2.04 -16.37 -6.12
C LEU A 66 -0.59 -16.19 -6.59
N GLY A 67 0.39 -16.29 -5.69
CA GLY A 67 1.81 -16.15 -6.01
C GLY A 67 2.31 -14.70 -6.03
N CYS A 68 1.62 -13.76 -5.39
CA CYS A 68 2.14 -12.41 -5.19
C CYS A 68 3.41 -12.43 -4.34
N ASN A 69 4.33 -11.51 -4.61
CA ASN A 69 5.60 -11.42 -3.90
C ASN A 69 5.50 -10.56 -2.64
N ARG A 70 4.64 -9.52 -2.68
CA ARG A 70 4.49 -8.52 -1.61
C ARG A 70 3.04 -8.11 -1.41
N ILE A 71 2.74 -7.65 -0.19
CA ILE A 71 1.51 -6.93 0.14
C ILE A 71 1.90 -5.60 0.76
N LEU A 72 1.45 -4.50 0.15
CA LEU A 72 1.57 -3.16 0.71
C LEU A 72 0.36 -2.88 1.61
N THR A 73 0.61 -2.67 2.88
CA THR A 73 -0.47 -2.49 3.88
C THR A 73 -0.07 -1.55 5.01
N SER A 74 -1.05 -0.89 5.59
CA SER A 74 -0.94 -0.14 6.85
C SER A 74 -1.56 -0.91 8.04
N GLY A 75 -1.88 -2.20 7.87
CA GLY A 75 -2.59 -2.96 8.89
C GLY A 75 -4.03 -2.52 9.07
N GLN A 76 -4.72 -2.14 7.98
CA GLN A 76 -6.11 -1.66 7.96
C GLN A 76 -6.35 -0.41 8.84
N GLN A 77 -5.31 0.35 9.10
CA GLN A 77 -5.38 1.57 9.90
C GLN A 77 -4.96 2.79 9.07
N PRO A 78 -5.25 4.01 9.52
CA PRO A 78 -4.82 5.22 8.83
C PRO A 78 -3.30 5.33 8.63
N THR A 79 -2.52 4.75 9.55
CA THR A 79 -1.05 4.70 9.47
C THR A 79 -0.53 3.30 9.81
N ALA A 80 0.65 2.95 9.29
CA ALA A 80 1.32 1.70 9.63
C ALA A 80 1.65 1.60 11.13
N GLU A 81 1.95 2.73 11.78
CA GLU A 81 2.19 2.78 13.22
C GLU A 81 0.95 2.37 14.02
N SER A 82 -0.22 2.90 13.65
CA SER A 82 -1.50 2.51 14.27
C SER A 82 -1.86 1.06 13.96
N GLY A 83 -1.39 0.52 12.83
CA GLY A 83 -1.65 -0.82 12.37
C GLY A 83 -0.70 -1.89 12.92
N ILE A 84 0.26 -1.53 13.77
CA ILE A 84 1.24 -2.47 14.35
C ILE A 84 0.62 -3.78 14.86
N PRO A 85 -0.50 -3.77 15.61
CA PRO A 85 -1.08 -5.02 16.11
C PRO A 85 -1.42 -6.00 14.99
N LEU A 86 -2.15 -5.55 13.96
CA LEU A 86 -2.52 -6.42 12.84
C LEU A 86 -1.31 -6.75 11.95
N LEU A 87 -0.41 -5.79 11.71
CA LEU A 87 0.82 -6.03 10.95
C LEU A 87 1.66 -7.15 11.56
N LYS A 88 1.77 -7.19 12.90
CA LYS A 88 2.46 -8.25 13.61
C LYS A 88 1.80 -9.61 13.40
N GLU A 89 0.48 -9.70 13.57
CA GLU A 89 -0.27 -10.94 13.36
C GLU A 89 -0.13 -11.46 11.91
N LEU A 90 -0.22 -10.56 10.93
CA LEU A 90 -0.06 -10.90 9.51
C LEU A 90 1.38 -11.36 9.20
N GLN A 91 2.38 -10.72 9.80
CA GLN A 91 3.78 -11.11 9.62
C GLN A 91 4.06 -12.50 10.20
N GLU A 92 3.50 -12.80 11.38
CA GLU A 92 3.59 -14.13 12.00
C GLU A 92 2.88 -15.18 11.13
N GLN A 93 1.67 -14.89 10.66
CA GLN A 93 0.90 -15.78 9.79
C GLN A 93 1.59 -15.99 8.43
N ALA A 94 2.16 -14.96 7.84
CA ALA A 94 2.88 -15.05 6.57
C ALA A 94 4.05 -16.04 6.65
N ALA A 95 4.75 -16.12 7.79
CA ALA A 95 5.82 -17.06 8.06
C ALA A 95 6.87 -17.13 6.92
N GLY A 96 7.23 -15.99 6.35
CA GLY A 96 8.20 -15.89 5.25
C GLY A 96 7.70 -16.30 3.86
N ARG A 97 6.41 -16.66 3.70
CA ARG A 97 5.82 -17.06 2.42
C ARG A 97 5.55 -15.87 1.47
N ILE A 98 5.42 -14.68 2.02
CA ILE A 98 5.22 -13.42 1.29
C ILE A 98 5.86 -12.29 2.10
N ILE A 99 6.26 -11.23 1.41
CA ILE A 99 6.84 -10.05 2.05
C ILE A 99 5.72 -9.07 2.39
N LEU A 100 5.64 -8.64 3.66
CA LEU A 100 4.81 -7.50 4.03
C LEU A 100 5.63 -6.21 3.89
N LEU A 101 5.09 -5.28 3.13
CA LEU A 101 5.64 -3.95 2.89
C LEU A 101 4.79 -2.95 3.67
N ALA A 102 5.29 -2.50 4.83
CA ALA A 102 4.55 -1.55 5.65
C ALA A 102 4.58 -0.16 5.03
N GLY A 103 3.42 0.43 4.83
CA GLY A 103 3.29 1.76 4.22
C GLY A 103 2.20 2.61 4.85
N CYS A 104 2.20 3.88 4.51
CA CYS A 104 1.39 4.96 5.05
C CYS A 104 1.88 5.50 6.40
N GLY A 105 2.34 6.74 6.37
CA GLY A 105 2.84 7.43 7.57
C GLY A 105 4.15 6.90 8.14
N VAL A 106 4.86 6.03 7.41
CA VAL A 106 6.20 5.59 7.79
C VAL A 106 7.18 6.75 7.61
N ASN A 107 7.99 6.99 8.63
CA ASN A 107 8.99 8.04 8.66
C ASN A 107 10.16 7.64 9.57
N GLU A 108 11.18 8.48 9.64
CA GLU A 108 12.39 8.26 10.42
C GLU A 108 12.15 8.06 11.93
N LYS A 109 11.05 8.61 12.47
CA LYS A 109 10.74 8.55 13.91
C LYS A 109 10.07 7.25 14.32
N ASN A 110 9.30 6.62 13.40
CA ASN A 110 8.49 5.44 13.71
C ASN A 110 8.97 4.14 13.03
N ILE A 111 9.82 4.21 12.02
CA ILE A 111 10.28 3.02 11.27
C ILE A 111 10.92 1.97 12.17
N HIS A 112 11.76 2.38 13.13
CA HIS A 112 12.40 1.45 14.07
C HIS A 112 11.40 0.76 14.97
N ARG A 113 10.40 1.49 15.45
CA ARG A 113 9.32 0.91 16.26
C ARG A 113 8.51 -0.10 15.46
N ILE A 114 8.06 0.27 14.25
CA ILE A 114 7.30 -0.65 13.39
C ILE A 114 8.13 -1.91 13.12
N ALA A 115 9.40 -1.77 12.74
CA ALA A 115 10.27 -2.90 12.46
C ALA A 115 10.46 -3.83 13.68
N SER A 116 10.72 -3.27 14.86
CA SER A 116 11.00 -4.05 16.06
C SER A 116 9.76 -4.75 16.62
N GLU A 117 8.58 -4.12 16.56
CA GLU A 117 7.35 -4.69 17.10
C GLU A 117 6.68 -5.69 16.15
N THR A 118 6.86 -5.54 14.82
CA THR A 118 6.21 -6.39 13.82
C THR A 118 7.11 -7.45 13.19
N GLY A 119 8.43 -7.22 13.17
CA GLY A 119 9.38 -8.04 12.42
C GLY A 119 9.40 -7.74 10.91
N ILE A 120 8.62 -6.77 10.43
CA ILE A 120 8.62 -6.34 9.02
C ILE A 120 9.94 -5.65 8.70
N ARG A 121 10.47 -5.90 7.49
CA ARG A 121 11.76 -5.39 7.04
C ARG A 121 11.71 -4.53 5.79
N GLU A 122 10.59 -4.49 5.09
CA GLU A 122 10.39 -3.63 3.92
C GLU A 122 9.38 -2.54 4.25
N PHE A 123 9.70 -1.29 3.85
CA PHE A 123 8.92 -0.10 4.17
C PHE A 123 8.71 0.75 2.94
N HIS A 124 7.51 1.27 2.79
CA HIS A 124 7.15 2.25 1.77
C HIS A 124 6.87 3.58 2.44
N PHE A 125 7.61 4.61 2.05
CA PHE A 125 7.41 5.97 2.54
C PHE A 125 7.61 7.00 1.43
N SER A 126 7.03 8.17 1.61
CA SER A 126 7.27 9.31 0.73
C SER A 126 8.14 10.33 1.45
N ALA A 127 9.36 10.56 0.95
CA ALA A 127 10.23 11.62 1.41
C ALA A 127 9.70 12.96 0.89
N ARG A 128 8.67 13.52 1.55
CA ARG A 128 8.07 14.80 1.19
C ARG A 128 8.51 15.87 2.18
N GLU A 129 8.96 16.98 1.65
CA GLU A 129 9.19 18.22 2.39
C GLU A 129 8.14 19.24 1.98
N ASN A 130 7.57 19.94 2.97
CA ASN A 130 6.62 21.01 2.70
C ASN A 130 7.39 22.27 2.29
N ILE A 131 7.26 22.66 1.04
CA ILE A 131 7.83 23.92 0.53
C ILE A 131 6.69 24.95 0.49
N LYS A 132 6.94 26.13 1.06
CA LYS A 132 5.98 27.24 0.97
C LYS A 132 5.80 27.63 -0.49
N SER A 133 4.55 27.63 -0.94
CA SER A 133 4.23 28.10 -2.29
C SER A 133 4.53 29.59 -2.41
N GLY A 134 5.28 29.98 -3.44
CA GLY A 134 5.46 31.38 -3.83
C GLY A 134 4.24 32.00 -4.52
N MET A 135 3.14 31.26 -4.67
CA MET A 135 1.93 31.73 -5.33
C MET A 135 1.15 32.65 -4.39
N ASN A 136 0.92 33.89 -4.81
CA ASN A 136 0.11 34.88 -4.09
C ASN A 136 -1.38 34.69 -4.33
N TYR A 137 -1.77 34.07 -5.46
CA TYR A 137 -3.17 33.83 -5.80
C TYR A 137 -3.69 32.59 -5.07
N LYS A 138 -4.80 32.73 -4.36
CA LYS A 138 -5.52 31.64 -3.68
C LYS A 138 -6.93 31.57 -4.23
N MET A 139 -7.30 30.45 -4.87
CA MET A 139 -8.64 30.23 -5.36
C MET A 139 -9.52 29.67 -4.24
N ASN A 140 -10.40 30.51 -3.70
CA ASN A 140 -11.27 30.15 -2.57
C ASN A 140 -12.57 29.40 -2.96
N GLN A 141 -12.77 29.10 -4.25
CA GLN A 141 -14.04 28.53 -4.75
C GLN A 141 -14.17 27.01 -4.67
N TYR A 142 -13.12 26.29 -4.31
CA TYR A 142 -13.18 24.84 -4.23
C TYR A 142 -12.96 24.33 -2.80
N PRO A 143 -13.85 23.45 -2.29
CA PRO A 143 -13.76 22.93 -0.92
C PRO A 143 -12.43 22.21 -0.60
N TRP A 144 -11.79 21.60 -1.60
CA TRP A 144 -10.48 20.94 -1.44
C TRP A 144 -9.31 21.94 -1.30
N ALA A 145 -9.46 23.18 -1.79
CA ALA A 145 -8.46 24.23 -1.59
C ALA A 145 -8.40 24.70 -0.13
N ALA A 146 -9.52 24.65 0.59
CA ALA A 146 -9.56 24.95 2.02
C ALA A 146 -8.81 23.92 2.88
N LEU A 147 -8.82 22.66 2.49
CA LEU A 147 -8.02 21.59 3.15
C LEU A 147 -6.51 21.81 3.03
N TYR A 148 -6.05 22.38 1.93
CA TYR A 148 -4.63 22.71 1.71
C TYR A 148 -4.17 23.93 2.52
N ILE A 149 -5.11 24.79 2.92
CA ILE A 149 -4.83 26.02 3.67
C ILE A 149 -4.81 25.74 5.18
N SER A 150 -5.66 24.83 5.68
CA SER A 150 -5.77 24.53 7.10
C SER A 150 -4.57 23.79 7.70
N THR A 151 -3.78 23.12 6.86
CA THR A 151 -2.54 22.44 7.29
C THR A 151 -1.33 23.38 7.40
N ASN A 152 -1.47 24.65 6.95
CA ASN A 152 -0.36 25.62 6.91
C ASN A 152 -0.51 26.79 7.90
N THR A 153 -1.51 26.77 8.80
CA THR A 153 -1.76 27.93 9.70
C THR A 153 -1.50 27.69 11.19
N ASN A 154 -0.92 26.57 11.56
CA ASN A 154 -0.51 26.33 12.94
C ASN A 154 1.01 26.28 13.04
N GLU A 155 1.65 27.46 13.01
CA GLU A 155 2.92 27.75 13.70
C GLU A 155 3.16 29.26 13.62
N THR A 156 2.76 29.93 14.67
CA THR A 156 3.40 31.15 15.19
C THR A 156 3.85 30.88 16.58
#